data_ea65fe1db40788a58306d57d17e572be
#
_entry.id   ea65fe1db40788a58306d57d17e572be
#
_cell.length_a   1.000
_cell.length_b   1.000
_cell.length_c   1.000
_cell.angle_alpha   90.00
_cell.angle_beta   90.00
_cell.angle_gamma   90.00
#
_symmetry.space_group_name_H-M   'P 1'
#
loop_
_entity.id
_entity.type
_entity.pdbx_description
1 polymer ?
#
loop_
_entity_poly.entity_id
_entity_poly.type
_entity_poly.pdbx_seq_one_letter_code
_entity_poly.pdbx_strand_id
1 'polypeptide(L)'
;MHARIRHVTIDCHDPFDLARFWATVLGYTDDPDNPNAPGDPEALIIDPRGRHPGLLFIPVPEPKTVKNRLHLDLVPEHARDVAVEQLVELGATIVADHRRPDGTGWVVLADPEGNEFCVERSAAERGIAPPVDSGSNQPYPEGIRTASEEQQLAGMLDWYRAAVLRKVEGITRPTATTSPIRSGTTIAGLVKHLALVEDSWFHDRFAGLPEPEPWASAPWDDDPDWEFHSAVDDTFEDLVALYQDACARSRSAAAGHELDATAVNSEREFTLRFAYVHLLEETARHAGHLDILREFLDGTTGE
;
A
#
# COMPACT_ATOMS: atom_id res chain seq x y z
N MET A 1 10.97 -28.44 0.85
CA MET A 1 11.40 -27.72 2.07
C MET A 1 11.46 -26.24 1.73
N HIS A 2 10.80 -25.39 2.51
CA HIS A 2 10.84 -23.94 2.33
C HIS A 2 11.53 -23.34 3.56
N ALA A 3 12.53 -22.47 3.34
CA ALA A 3 13.22 -21.74 4.39
C ALA A 3 13.13 -20.23 4.08
N ARG A 4 13.18 -19.40 5.13
CA ARG A 4 13.27 -17.94 5.01
C ARG A 4 14.69 -17.50 5.35
N ILE A 5 15.18 -16.48 4.65
CA ILE A 5 16.40 -15.79 5.05
C ILE A 5 16.06 -14.96 6.29
N ARG A 6 16.70 -15.25 7.41
CA ARG A 6 16.52 -14.49 8.65
C ARG A 6 17.38 -13.22 8.64
N HIS A 7 18.67 -13.38 8.29
CA HIS A 7 19.61 -12.30 8.11
C HIS A 7 20.71 -12.71 7.11
N VAL A 8 21.36 -11.72 6.53
CA VAL A 8 22.59 -11.89 5.76
C VAL A 8 23.75 -11.56 6.68
N THR A 9 24.73 -12.48 6.79
CA THR A 9 25.91 -12.26 7.62
C THR A 9 27.02 -11.66 6.79
N ILE A 10 27.65 -10.60 7.30
CA ILE A 10 28.77 -9.90 6.71
C ILE A 10 29.95 -10.00 7.68
N ASP A 11 31.02 -10.62 7.24
CA ASP A 11 32.28 -10.66 7.97
C ASP A 11 32.98 -9.29 7.90
N CYS A 12 33.47 -8.78 9.02
CA CYS A 12 33.99 -7.43 9.16
C CYS A 12 35.12 -7.34 10.19
N HIS A 13 35.72 -6.18 10.30
CA HIS A 13 36.73 -5.92 11.34
C HIS A 13 36.11 -5.27 12.58
N ASP A 14 35.20 -4.31 12.38
CA ASP A 14 34.45 -3.65 13.44
C ASP A 14 32.93 -3.78 13.19
N PRO A 15 32.26 -4.75 13.89
CA PRO A 15 30.84 -4.97 13.72
C PRO A 15 29.98 -3.76 14.05
N PHE A 16 30.34 -3.01 15.11
CA PHE A 16 29.55 -1.87 15.57
C PHE A 16 29.56 -0.71 14.59
N ASP A 17 30.74 -0.29 14.11
CA ASP A 17 30.86 0.82 13.19
C ASP A 17 30.28 0.47 11.82
N LEU A 18 30.49 -0.77 11.33
CA LEU A 18 29.91 -1.21 10.07
C LEU A 18 28.38 -1.35 10.14
N ALA A 19 27.83 -1.83 11.25
CA ALA A 19 26.39 -1.88 11.47
C ALA A 19 25.75 -0.47 11.44
N ARG A 20 26.40 0.53 12.02
CA ARG A 20 25.92 1.94 11.99
C ARG A 20 25.90 2.50 10.56
N PHE A 21 26.93 2.23 9.77
CA PHE A 21 26.96 2.61 8.36
C PHE A 21 25.75 2.02 7.63
N TRP A 22 25.56 0.71 7.70
CA TRP A 22 24.46 0.01 7.01
C TRP A 22 23.08 0.35 7.58
N ALA A 23 22.95 0.61 8.88
CA ALA A 23 21.70 1.10 9.47
C ALA A 23 21.28 2.45 8.86
N THR A 24 22.23 3.36 8.66
CA THR A 24 21.99 4.65 8.02
C THR A 24 21.62 4.49 6.54
N VAL A 25 22.31 3.61 5.81
CA VAL A 25 22.09 3.36 4.38
C VAL A 25 20.70 2.77 4.12
N LEU A 26 20.26 1.81 4.96
CA LEU A 26 19.04 1.05 4.75
C LEU A 26 17.82 1.57 5.55
N GLY A 27 18.02 2.53 6.45
CA GLY A 27 16.98 2.93 7.40
C GLY A 27 16.64 1.82 8.41
N TYR A 28 17.60 0.94 8.70
CA TYR A 28 17.46 -0.15 9.67
C TYR A 28 17.74 0.34 11.08
N THR A 29 17.30 -0.41 12.07
CA THR A 29 17.49 -0.12 13.51
C THR A 29 18.15 -1.32 14.20
N ASP A 30 18.70 -1.06 15.39
CA ASP A 30 19.10 -2.14 16.29
C ASP A 30 17.92 -3.02 16.67
N ASP A 31 18.20 -4.27 17.02
CA ASP A 31 17.20 -5.12 17.66
C ASP A 31 16.85 -4.51 19.04
N PRO A 32 15.60 -4.13 19.31
CA PRO A 32 15.22 -3.49 20.57
C PRO A 32 15.45 -4.40 21.78
N ASP A 33 15.47 -5.71 21.60
CA ASP A 33 15.74 -6.69 22.68
C ASP A 33 17.24 -6.90 22.90
N ASN A 34 18.11 -6.48 21.95
CA ASN A 34 19.57 -6.61 22.03
C ASN A 34 20.26 -5.47 21.25
N PRO A 35 20.22 -4.22 21.75
CA PRO A 35 20.85 -3.08 21.09
C PRO A 35 22.36 -3.24 21.02
N ASN A 36 22.95 -2.88 19.88
CA ASN A 36 24.38 -2.98 19.63
C ASN A 36 25.21 -1.97 20.45
N ALA A 37 26.36 -2.41 20.97
CA ALA A 37 27.33 -1.56 21.69
C ALA A 37 28.78 -1.77 21.19
N PRO A 38 29.64 -0.74 21.30
CA PRO A 38 31.04 -0.88 20.94
C PRO A 38 31.72 -2.03 21.71
N GLY A 39 32.36 -2.95 20.97
CA GLY A 39 33.06 -4.10 21.53
C GLY A 39 32.21 -5.36 21.71
N ASP A 40 30.98 -5.34 21.29
CA ASP A 40 30.16 -6.54 21.23
C ASP A 40 30.75 -7.57 20.24
N PRO A 41 30.54 -8.86 20.48
CA PRO A 41 31.09 -9.92 19.64
C PRO A 41 30.43 -10.01 18.27
N GLU A 42 29.29 -9.36 18.09
CA GLU A 42 28.53 -9.25 16.82
C GLU A 42 27.61 -8.03 16.89
N ALA A 43 27.13 -7.56 15.73
CA ALA A 43 26.13 -6.52 15.67
C ALA A 43 25.03 -6.92 14.68
N LEU A 44 23.75 -6.76 15.07
CA LEU A 44 22.59 -7.05 14.27
C LEU A 44 21.77 -5.79 14.03
N ILE A 45 21.44 -5.52 12.78
CA ILE A 45 20.46 -4.50 12.42
C ILE A 45 19.28 -5.14 11.69
N ILE A 46 18.09 -4.64 11.94
CA ILE A 46 16.83 -5.19 11.43
C ILE A 46 16.03 -4.14 10.68
N ASP A 47 15.30 -4.58 9.66
CA ASP A 47 14.27 -3.77 9.02
C ASP A 47 13.13 -3.52 10.02
N PRO A 48 12.87 -2.27 10.46
CA PRO A 48 11.81 -1.97 11.41
C PRO A 48 10.41 -2.33 10.91
N ARG A 49 10.26 -2.50 9.60
CA ARG A 49 9.01 -2.93 8.96
C ARG A 49 8.92 -4.44 8.76
N GLY A 50 9.99 -5.20 9.03
CA GLY A 50 10.04 -6.66 8.94
C GLY A 50 9.87 -7.22 7.51
N ARG A 51 10.07 -6.41 6.46
CA ARG A 51 9.91 -6.82 5.06
C ARG A 51 11.15 -7.47 4.47
N HIS A 52 12.32 -7.11 4.99
CA HIS A 52 13.61 -7.58 4.50
C HIS A 52 14.39 -8.31 5.60
N PRO A 53 15.31 -9.22 5.23
CA PRO A 53 16.19 -9.87 6.20
C PRO A 53 17.08 -8.85 6.89
N GLY A 54 17.40 -9.09 8.18
CA GLY A 54 18.39 -8.30 8.90
C GLY A 54 19.79 -8.47 8.33
N LEU A 55 20.72 -7.60 8.73
CA LEU A 55 22.16 -7.77 8.51
C LEU A 55 22.84 -8.05 9.83
N LEU A 56 23.61 -9.13 9.87
CA LEU A 56 24.42 -9.54 11.01
C LEU A 56 25.89 -9.33 10.67
N PHE A 57 26.62 -8.62 11.50
CA PHE A 57 28.04 -8.32 11.34
C PHE A 57 28.83 -9.14 12.35
N ILE A 58 29.83 -9.88 11.87
CA ILE A 58 30.66 -10.76 12.71
C ILE A 58 32.13 -10.42 12.51
N PRO A 59 32.91 -10.17 13.59
CA PRO A 59 34.30 -9.84 13.47
C PRO A 59 35.13 -11.06 13.04
N VAL A 60 35.96 -10.84 12.03
CA VAL A 60 36.95 -11.81 11.57
C VAL A 60 38.35 -11.20 11.54
N PRO A 61 39.41 -11.97 11.84
CA PRO A 61 40.77 -11.42 11.86
C PRO A 61 41.36 -11.18 10.46
N GLU A 62 40.79 -11.79 9.43
CA GLU A 62 41.28 -11.72 8.06
C GLU A 62 40.84 -10.42 7.39
N PRO A 63 41.78 -9.64 6.78
CA PRO A 63 41.41 -8.48 6.03
C PRO A 63 40.71 -8.85 4.71
N LYS A 64 39.82 -7.95 4.24
CA LYS A 64 39.20 -8.06 2.92
C LYS A 64 40.26 -7.94 1.83
N THR A 65 40.48 -9.02 1.03
CA THR A 65 41.51 -9.06 -0.01
C THR A 65 40.99 -9.42 -1.39
N VAL A 66 39.82 -10.03 -1.48
CA VAL A 66 39.21 -10.49 -2.74
C VAL A 66 37.82 -9.93 -2.92
N LYS A 67 37.35 -9.90 -4.17
CA LYS A 67 35.99 -9.44 -4.49
C LYS A 67 34.93 -10.29 -3.78
N ASN A 68 33.89 -9.65 -3.28
CA ASN A 68 32.74 -10.35 -2.68
C ASN A 68 32.07 -11.26 -3.71
N ARG A 69 31.61 -12.41 -3.26
CA ARG A 69 30.82 -13.36 -4.08
C ARG A 69 29.34 -13.12 -4.02
N LEU A 70 28.88 -12.45 -2.96
CA LEU A 70 27.51 -11.93 -2.78
C LEU A 70 27.62 -10.40 -2.76
N HIS A 71 26.74 -9.73 -3.49
CA HIS A 71 26.59 -8.29 -3.45
C HIS A 71 25.18 -7.93 -3.01
N LEU A 72 25.04 -6.82 -2.32
CA LEU A 72 23.75 -6.18 -2.11
C LEU A 72 23.53 -5.18 -3.25
N ASP A 73 22.39 -5.26 -3.91
CA ASP A 73 22.03 -4.32 -4.97
C ASP A 73 20.96 -3.40 -4.41
N LEU A 74 21.30 -2.12 -4.24
CA LEU A 74 20.46 -1.10 -3.62
C LEU A 74 19.66 -0.36 -4.68
N VAL A 75 18.37 -0.18 -4.41
CA VAL A 75 17.46 0.69 -5.16
C VAL A 75 17.17 1.90 -4.28
N PRO A 76 17.76 3.07 -4.55
CA PRO A 76 17.56 4.24 -3.73
C PRO A 76 16.17 4.86 -3.93
N GLU A 77 15.68 5.59 -2.91
CA GLU A 77 14.44 6.36 -2.99
C GLU A 77 14.59 7.58 -3.91
N HIS A 78 15.79 8.19 -3.95
CA HIS A 78 16.11 9.33 -4.80
C HIS A 78 16.88 8.89 -6.07
N ALA A 79 17.16 9.84 -6.96
CA ALA A 79 17.97 9.55 -8.14
C ALA A 79 19.32 8.90 -7.75
N ARG A 80 19.71 7.88 -8.51
CA ARG A 80 20.93 7.12 -8.26
C ARG A 80 22.16 7.99 -8.00
N ASP A 81 22.34 9.06 -8.78
CA ASP A 81 23.52 9.91 -8.70
C ASP A 81 23.56 10.67 -7.36
N VAL A 82 22.42 11.12 -6.86
CA VAL A 82 22.27 11.73 -5.53
C VAL A 82 22.57 10.71 -4.44
N ALA A 83 22.06 9.50 -4.56
CA ALA A 83 22.32 8.43 -3.59
C ALA A 83 23.81 8.06 -3.54
N VAL A 84 24.50 8.00 -4.69
CA VAL A 84 25.93 7.75 -4.74
C VAL A 84 26.73 8.84 -4.04
N GLU A 85 26.38 10.11 -4.24
CA GLU A 85 27.03 11.24 -3.52
C GLU A 85 26.85 11.12 -2.01
N GLN A 86 25.64 10.85 -1.54
CA GLN A 86 25.34 10.66 -0.12
C GLN A 86 26.08 9.47 0.50
N LEU A 87 26.16 8.35 -0.22
CA LEU A 87 26.91 7.18 0.24
C LEU A 87 28.41 7.45 0.36
N VAL A 88 28.98 8.22 -0.57
CA VAL A 88 30.38 8.65 -0.49
C VAL A 88 30.61 9.59 0.71
N GLU A 89 29.67 10.49 0.99
CA GLU A 89 29.75 11.35 2.19
C GLU A 89 29.67 10.54 3.51
N LEU A 90 28.96 9.40 3.49
CA LEU A 90 28.88 8.47 4.64
C LEU A 90 30.11 7.58 4.78
N GLY A 91 31.04 7.59 3.82
CA GLY A 91 32.31 6.84 3.89
C GLY A 91 32.44 5.68 2.92
N ALA A 92 31.48 5.47 2.02
CA ALA A 92 31.66 4.52 0.92
C ALA A 92 32.65 5.03 -0.13
N THR A 93 33.28 4.11 -0.87
CA THR A 93 34.19 4.43 -1.97
C THR A 93 33.66 3.89 -3.29
N ILE A 94 33.81 4.66 -4.38
CA ILE A 94 33.42 4.18 -5.72
C ILE A 94 34.50 3.21 -6.22
N VAL A 95 34.09 1.99 -6.54
CA VAL A 95 34.95 0.92 -7.08
C VAL A 95 34.88 0.86 -8.59
N ALA A 96 33.66 0.94 -9.16
CA ALA A 96 33.46 0.94 -10.61
C ALA A 96 32.19 1.71 -10.97
N ASP A 97 32.24 2.37 -12.12
CA ASP A 97 31.10 3.11 -12.67
C ASP A 97 30.68 2.47 -13.99
N HIS A 98 29.47 1.91 -13.98
CA HIS A 98 28.85 1.25 -15.14
C HIS A 98 27.67 2.05 -15.70
N ARG A 99 27.57 3.35 -15.35
CA ARG A 99 26.56 4.24 -15.91
C ARG A 99 26.76 4.44 -17.40
N ARG A 100 25.66 4.49 -18.13
CA ARG A 100 25.65 4.69 -19.60
C ARG A 100 25.03 6.06 -19.93
N PRO A 101 25.34 6.61 -21.12
CA PRO A 101 24.79 7.90 -21.56
C PRO A 101 23.25 7.93 -21.67
N ASP A 102 22.62 6.77 -21.84
CA ASP A 102 21.16 6.61 -21.88
C ASP A 102 20.52 6.59 -20.49
N GLY A 103 21.30 6.80 -19.42
CA GLY A 103 20.86 6.77 -18.03
C GLY A 103 20.80 5.36 -17.42
N THR A 104 20.99 4.29 -18.20
CA THR A 104 21.01 2.91 -17.68
C THR A 104 22.33 2.58 -16.95
N GLY A 105 22.40 1.40 -16.33
CA GLY A 105 23.59 0.93 -15.62
C GLY A 105 23.50 1.16 -14.11
N TRP A 106 24.62 0.92 -13.43
CA TRP A 106 24.74 0.97 -11.97
C TRP A 106 26.11 1.48 -11.55
N VAL A 107 26.30 1.79 -10.27
CA VAL A 107 27.60 2.12 -9.70
C VAL A 107 27.94 1.07 -8.64
N VAL A 108 29.16 0.56 -8.68
CA VAL A 108 29.69 -0.33 -7.64
C VAL A 108 30.44 0.51 -6.62
N LEU A 109 30.02 0.43 -5.37
CA LEU A 109 30.68 1.06 -4.22
C LEU A 109 31.25 -0.02 -3.31
N ALA A 110 32.13 0.36 -2.43
CA ALA A 110 32.57 -0.43 -1.29
C ALA A 110 32.20 0.32 -0.01
N ASP A 111 31.75 -0.42 1.01
CA ASP A 111 31.53 0.08 2.35
C ASP A 111 32.87 0.48 3.02
N PRO A 112 32.88 1.05 4.24
CA PRO A 112 34.11 1.46 4.91
C PRO A 112 35.13 0.32 5.13
N GLU A 113 34.70 -0.93 5.09
CA GLU A 113 35.58 -2.11 5.20
C GLU A 113 35.91 -2.79 3.86
N GLY A 114 35.45 -2.21 2.75
CA GLY A 114 35.78 -2.67 1.41
C GLY A 114 34.81 -3.72 0.84
N ASN A 115 33.66 -4.00 1.46
CA ASN A 115 32.66 -4.90 0.90
C ASN A 115 31.92 -4.22 -0.23
N GLU A 116 31.98 -4.82 -1.45
CA GLU A 116 31.35 -4.25 -2.63
C GLU A 116 29.84 -4.45 -2.61
N PHE A 117 29.12 -3.39 -3.00
CA PHE A 117 27.67 -3.36 -3.23
C PHE A 117 27.35 -2.50 -4.45
N CYS A 118 26.16 -2.65 -5.01
CA CYS A 118 25.75 -1.91 -6.20
C CYS A 118 24.67 -0.90 -5.86
N VAL A 119 24.66 0.23 -6.54
CA VAL A 119 23.57 1.21 -6.53
C VAL A 119 22.96 1.28 -7.92
N GLU A 120 21.72 0.85 -8.01
CA GLU A 120 20.93 0.85 -9.23
C GLU A 120 20.14 2.16 -9.38
N ARG A 121 19.44 2.30 -10.50
CA ARG A 121 18.49 3.39 -10.68
C ARG A 121 17.33 3.25 -9.69
N SER A 122 16.87 4.38 -9.17
CA SER A 122 15.61 4.43 -8.39
C SER A 122 14.41 3.93 -9.20
N ALA A 123 13.33 3.61 -8.52
CA ALA A 123 12.08 3.24 -9.17
C ALA A 123 11.61 4.35 -10.13
N ALA A 124 11.69 5.62 -9.70
CA ALA A 124 11.32 6.78 -10.52
C ALA A 124 12.15 6.89 -11.80
N GLU A 125 13.48 6.69 -11.71
CA GLU A 125 14.38 6.71 -12.90
C GLU A 125 14.11 5.54 -13.85
N ARG A 126 13.54 4.45 -13.38
CA ARG A 126 13.13 3.30 -14.20
C ARG A 126 11.71 3.46 -14.78
N GLY A 127 11.00 4.55 -14.44
CA GLY A 127 9.60 4.75 -14.79
C GLY A 127 8.67 3.79 -14.04
N ILE A 128 9.18 3.15 -12.98
CA ILE A 128 8.39 2.39 -12.04
C ILE A 128 7.96 3.41 -10.99
N ALA A 129 6.66 3.64 -10.86
CA ALA A 129 6.18 4.43 -9.73
C ALA A 129 6.74 3.79 -8.46
N PRO A 130 7.34 4.56 -7.52
CA PRO A 130 7.74 3.99 -6.26
C PRO A 130 6.53 3.26 -5.70
N PRO A 131 6.69 2.11 -5.03
CA PRO A 131 5.62 1.61 -4.22
C PRO A 131 5.23 2.79 -3.33
N VAL A 132 4.06 3.34 -3.56
CA VAL A 132 3.51 4.32 -2.64
C VAL A 132 3.52 3.57 -1.34
N ASP A 133 4.29 4.05 -0.38
CA ASP A 133 4.22 3.52 0.97
C ASP A 133 2.77 3.74 1.41
N SER A 134 1.93 2.78 1.06
CA SER A 134 0.58 2.68 1.59
C SER A 134 0.70 2.34 3.07
N GLY A 135 1.75 2.87 3.70
CA GLY A 135 2.11 2.79 5.09
C GLY A 135 1.06 3.39 5.98
N SER A 136 -0.10 2.95 5.75
CA SER A 136 -1.16 3.13 6.68
C SER A 136 -1.76 1.77 6.98
N ASN A 137 -1.10 1.04 7.81
CA ASN A 137 -1.82 0.36 8.84
C ASN A 137 -2.51 1.46 9.66
N GLN A 138 -3.47 2.15 9.03
CA GLN A 138 -4.25 3.20 9.69
C GLN A 138 -4.93 2.52 10.86
N PRO A 139 -4.59 2.89 12.11
CA PRO A 139 -5.20 2.25 13.26
C PRO A 139 -6.71 2.43 13.17
N TYR A 140 -7.44 1.43 13.62
CA TYR A 140 -8.88 1.59 13.80
C TYR A 140 -9.18 2.83 14.65
N PRO A 141 -10.31 3.50 14.43
CA PRO A 141 -10.69 4.66 15.23
C PRO A 141 -10.55 4.37 16.73
N GLU A 142 -10.00 5.32 17.48
CA GLU A 142 -9.79 5.16 18.92
C GLU A 142 -11.12 4.82 19.62
N GLY A 143 -11.11 3.85 20.52
CA GLY A 143 -12.27 3.41 21.26
C GLY A 143 -13.26 2.53 20.49
N ILE A 144 -13.11 2.33 19.17
CA ILE A 144 -14.06 1.58 18.35
C ILE A 144 -14.30 0.15 18.86
N ARG A 145 -13.27 -0.51 19.41
CA ARG A 145 -13.33 -1.91 19.87
C ARG A 145 -14.22 -2.11 21.09
N THR A 146 -14.53 -1.05 21.83
CA THR A 146 -15.35 -1.06 23.04
C THR A 146 -16.57 -0.13 22.95
N ALA A 147 -16.80 0.46 21.78
CA ALA A 147 -17.94 1.30 21.47
C ALA A 147 -19.27 0.50 21.45
N SER A 148 -20.41 1.18 21.37
CA SER A 148 -21.68 0.49 21.13
C SER A 148 -21.69 -0.24 19.78
N GLU A 149 -22.58 -1.22 19.61
CA GLU A 149 -22.70 -1.97 18.35
C GLU A 149 -22.93 -1.02 17.17
N GLU A 150 -23.81 -0.05 17.30
CA GLU A 150 -24.07 0.96 16.27
C GLU A 150 -22.81 1.76 15.91
N GLN A 151 -22.09 2.24 16.91
CA GLN A 151 -20.83 2.96 16.70
C GLN A 151 -19.76 2.08 16.08
N GLN A 152 -19.70 0.80 16.43
CA GLN A 152 -18.77 -0.14 15.83
C GLN A 152 -19.09 -0.36 14.35
N LEU A 153 -20.35 -0.64 14.01
CA LEU A 153 -20.77 -0.88 12.62
C LEU A 153 -20.55 0.36 11.75
N ALA A 154 -21.03 1.52 12.18
CA ALA A 154 -20.88 2.77 11.44
C ALA A 154 -19.40 3.20 11.34
N GLY A 155 -18.65 3.14 12.43
CA GLY A 155 -17.26 3.55 12.47
C GLY A 155 -16.33 2.61 11.66
N MET A 156 -16.60 1.31 11.66
CA MET A 156 -15.86 0.35 10.83
C MET A 156 -16.16 0.55 9.35
N LEU A 157 -17.43 0.80 9.00
CA LEU A 157 -17.79 1.08 7.61
C LEU A 157 -17.11 2.37 7.12
N ASP A 158 -17.09 3.42 7.94
CA ASP A 158 -16.41 4.68 7.60
C ASP A 158 -14.89 4.51 7.49
N TRP A 159 -14.29 3.63 8.27
CA TRP A 159 -12.89 3.30 8.16
C TRP A 159 -12.57 2.63 6.80
N TYR A 160 -13.41 1.67 6.36
CA TYR A 160 -13.26 1.03 5.04
C TYR A 160 -13.54 1.99 3.88
N ARG A 161 -14.54 2.88 4.00
CA ARG A 161 -14.81 3.95 3.01
C ARG A 161 -13.58 4.85 2.84
N ALA A 162 -12.96 5.24 3.95
CA ALA A 162 -11.71 6.00 3.91
C ALA A 162 -10.56 5.19 3.31
N ALA A 163 -10.48 3.87 3.56
CA ALA A 163 -9.50 3.00 2.93
C ALA A 163 -9.65 2.97 1.41
N VAL A 164 -10.88 2.82 0.89
CA VAL A 164 -11.16 2.91 -0.56
C VAL A 164 -10.65 4.22 -1.14
N LEU A 165 -10.97 5.37 -0.51
CA LEU A 165 -10.53 6.68 -0.99
C LEU A 165 -9.00 6.83 -1.01
N ARG A 166 -8.30 6.35 0.02
CA ARG A 166 -6.83 6.33 0.04
C ARG A 166 -6.26 5.46 -1.08
N LYS A 167 -6.86 4.28 -1.30
CA LYS A 167 -6.40 3.34 -2.34
C LYS A 167 -6.57 3.88 -3.76
N VAL A 168 -7.43 4.86 -3.97
CA VAL A 168 -7.66 5.47 -5.28
C VAL A 168 -7.04 6.86 -5.41
N GLU A 169 -6.38 7.38 -4.37
CA GLU A 169 -5.70 8.66 -4.40
C GLU A 169 -4.53 8.66 -5.40
N GLY A 170 -4.42 9.73 -6.18
CA GLY A 170 -3.34 9.93 -7.15
C GLY A 170 -3.38 9.02 -8.39
N ILE A 171 -4.43 8.23 -8.57
CA ILE A 171 -4.59 7.40 -9.77
C ILE A 171 -4.90 8.26 -10.99
N THR A 172 -4.20 7.98 -12.10
CA THR A 172 -4.51 8.62 -13.39
C THR A 172 -5.70 7.92 -14.08
N ARG A 173 -6.45 8.65 -14.92
CA ARG A 173 -7.56 8.06 -15.68
C ARG A 173 -7.15 6.82 -16.48
N PRO A 174 -6.03 6.80 -17.24
CA PRO A 174 -5.60 5.59 -17.95
C PRO A 174 -5.41 4.38 -17.02
N THR A 175 -4.84 4.58 -15.84
CA THR A 175 -4.68 3.53 -14.83
C THR A 175 -6.03 3.08 -14.29
N ALA A 176 -6.93 4.02 -13.98
CA ALA A 176 -8.25 3.73 -13.41
C ALA A 176 -9.14 2.92 -14.36
N THR A 177 -9.02 3.13 -15.67
CA THR A 177 -9.87 2.50 -16.71
C THR A 177 -9.23 1.27 -17.37
N THR A 178 -7.99 0.92 -17.01
CA THR A 178 -7.30 -0.28 -17.50
C THR A 178 -7.61 -1.48 -16.60
N SER A 179 -7.97 -2.62 -17.19
CA SER A 179 -8.10 -3.87 -16.46
C SER A 179 -6.88 -4.77 -16.70
N PRO A 180 -6.14 -5.16 -15.65
CA PRO A 180 -5.03 -6.11 -15.78
C PRO A 180 -5.49 -7.57 -15.69
N ILE A 181 -6.79 -7.83 -15.47
CA ILE A 181 -7.34 -9.16 -15.21
C ILE A 181 -8.41 -9.53 -16.24
N ARG A 182 -8.62 -10.86 -16.42
CA ARG A 182 -9.52 -11.39 -17.48
C ARG A 182 -10.99 -11.03 -17.32
N SER A 183 -11.44 -10.76 -16.10
CA SER A 183 -12.84 -10.37 -15.84
C SER A 183 -13.19 -8.98 -16.40
N GLY A 184 -12.18 -8.18 -16.77
CA GLY A 184 -12.41 -6.82 -17.23
C GLY A 184 -12.63 -5.80 -16.12
N THR A 185 -12.57 -6.21 -14.85
CA THR A 185 -12.77 -5.32 -13.70
C THR A 185 -11.72 -4.21 -13.68
N THR A 186 -12.16 -2.97 -13.55
CA THR A 186 -11.31 -1.77 -13.49
C THR A 186 -11.47 -1.08 -12.14
N ILE A 187 -10.50 -0.23 -11.77
CA ILE A 187 -10.59 0.61 -10.55
C ILE A 187 -11.78 1.58 -10.66
N ALA A 188 -11.97 2.19 -11.82
CA ALA A 188 -13.10 3.09 -12.10
C ALA A 188 -14.45 2.38 -11.90
N GLY A 189 -14.60 1.17 -12.46
CA GLY A 189 -15.79 0.34 -12.30
C GLY A 189 -16.08 -0.01 -10.85
N LEU A 190 -15.04 -0.37 -10.07
CA LEU A 190 -15.21 -0.68 -8.64
C LEU A 190 -15.65 0.54 -7.82
N VAL A 191 -15.11 1.72 -8.10
CA VAL A 191 -15.51 2.96 -7.40
C VAL A 191 -16.97 3.31 -7.70
N LYS A 192 -17.38 3.20 -8.98
CA LYS A 192 -18.77 3.43 -9.39
C LYS A 192 -19.71 2.41 -8.78
N HIS A 193 -19.34 1.13 -8.78
CA HIS A 193 -20.09 0.06 -8.13
C HIS A 193 -20.28 0.30 -6.62
N LEU A 194 -19.23 0.69 -5.91
CA LEU A 194 -19.35 1.00 -4.49
C LEU A 194 -20.30 2.18 -4.23
N ALA A 195 -20.34 3.18 -5.10
CA ALA A 195 -21.30 4.28 -5.01
C ALA A 195 -22.75 3.78 -5.20
N LEU A 196 -22.99 2.90 -6.19
CA LEU A 196 -24.28 2.27 -6.40
C LEU A 196 -24.73 1.46 -5.18
N VAL A 197 -23.83 0.65 -4.62
CA VAL A 197 -24.16 -0.20 -3.46
C VAL A 197 -24.53 0.64 -2.24
N GLU A 198 -23.83 1.75 -1.99
CA GLU A 198 -24.15 2.70 -0.93
C GLU A 198 -25.59 3.26 -1.09
N ASP A 199 -25.89 3.82 -2.26
CA ASP A 199 -27.19 4.41 -2.56
C ASP A 199 -28.31 3.37 -2.53
N SER A 200 -28.10 2.21 -3.13
CA SER A 200 -29.09 1.15 -3.22
C SER A 200 -29.49 0.61 -1.84
N TRP A 201 -28.52 0.36 -0.96
CA TRP A 201 -28.83 -0.27 0.33
C TRP A 201 -29.37 0.71 1.40
N PHE A 202 -28.78 1.88 1.52
CA PHE A 202 -29.18 2.84 2.56
C PHE A 202 -30.23 3.83 2.07
N HIS A 203 -30.02 4.45 0.90
CA HIS A 203 -30.88 5.53 0.43
C HIS A 203 -32.19 5.01 -0.14
N ASP A 204 -32.15 4.09 -1.11
CA ASP A 204 -33.33 3.52 -1.74
C ASP A 204 -33.98 2.46 -0.85
N ARG A 205 -33.35 1.32 -0.64
CA ARG A 205 -34.00 0.15 -0.03
C ARG A 205 -34.32 0.36 1.44
N PHE A 206 -33.37 0.88 2.24
CA PHE A 206 -33.61 1.07 3.65
C PHE A 206 -34.52 2.29 3.93
N ALA A 207 -34.19 3.46 3.42
CA ALA A 207 -34.94 4.68 3.71
C ALA A 207 -36.15 4.92 2.79
N GLY A 208 -36.29 4.18 1.68
CA GLY A 208 -37.38 4.34 0.72
C GLY A 208 -37.33 5.66 -0.04
N LEU A 209 -36.16 6.27 -0.16
CA LEU A 209 -35.97 7.54 -0.86
C LEU A 209 -35.81 7.30 -2.38
N PRO A 210 -36.18 8.27 -3.22
CA PRO A 210 -36.00 8.14 -4.66
C PRO A 210 -34.56 7.87 -5.03
N GLU A 211 -34.35 6.95 -5.97
CA GLU A 211 -33.03 6.61 -6.48
C GLU A 211 -32.38 7.87 -7.10
N PRO A 212 -31.14 8.23 -6.70
CA PRO A 212 -30.47 9.41 -7.22
C PRO A 212 -29.87 9.16 -8.62
N GLU A 213 -29.55 10.22 -9.36
CA GLU A 213 -28.72 10.11 -10.55
C GLU A 213 -27.28 9.69 -10.17
N PRO A 214 -26.61 8.89 -11.01
CA PRO A 214 -27.02 8.47 -12.36
C PRO A 214 -27.88 7.20 -12.37
N TRP A 215 -28.22 6.61 -11.22
CA TRP A 215 -28.88 5.31 -11.12
C TRP A 215 -30.33 5.34 -11.65
N ALA A 216 -31.05 6.43 -11.36
CA ALA A 216 -32.46 6.59 -11.78
C ALA A 216 -32.66 6.59 -13.30
N SER A 217 -31.63 7.00 -14.06
CA SER A 217 -31.67 7.04 -15.53
C SER A 217 -30.83 5.95 -16.20
N ALA A 218 -30.23 5.06 -15.43
CA ALA A 218 -29.36 4.01 -15.96
C ALA A 218 -30.18 2.94 -16.74
N PRO A 219 -29.64 2.42 -17.86
CA PRO A 219 -30.35 1.48 -18.72
C PRO A 219 -30.22 0.04 -18.22
N TRP A 220 -30.68 -0.23 -16.99
CA TRP A 220 -30.54 -1.54 -16.32
C TRP A 220 -31.15 -2.72 -17.09
N ASP A 221 -32.21 -2.48 -17.88
CA ASP A 221 -32.85 -3.52 -18.68
C ASP A 221 -31.96 -3.96 -19.87
N ASP A 222 -31.14 -3.04 -20.38
CA ASP A 222 -30.23 -3.29 -21.52
C ASP A 222 -28.85 -3.75 -21.06
N ASP A 223 -28.38 -3.24 -19.94
CA ASP A 223 -27.04 -3.53 -19.37
C ASP A 223 -27.12 -3.66 -17.84
N PRO A 224 -27.27 -4.88 -17.31
CA PRO A 224 -27.34 -5.12 -15.85
C PRO A 224 -26.04 -4.78 -15.10
N ASP A 225 -24.90 -4.66 -15.78
CA ASP A 225 -23.59 -4.31 -15.24
C ASP A 225 -23.15 -2.90 -15.68
N TRP A 226 -24.14 -2.04 -15.98
CA TRP A 226 -23.91 -0.70 -16.53
C TRP A 226 -22.92 0.15 -15.74
N GLU A 227 -22.94 0.07 -14.43
CA GLU A 227 -22.03 0.84 -13.58
C GLU A 227 -20.56 0.48 -13.85
N PHE A 228 -20.25 -0.78 -14.17
CA PHE A 228 -18.90 -1.20 -14.54
C PHE A 228 -18.53 -0.77 -15.94
N HIS A 229 -19.46 -0.92 -16.90
CA HIS A 229 -19.18 -0.64 -18.30
C HIS A 229 -19.10 0.85 -18.59
N SER A 230 -19.96 1.67 -17.98
CA SER A 230 -20.01 3.11 -18.20
C SER A 230 -18.93 3.89 -17.45
N ALA A 231 -18.29 3.30 -16.44
CA ALA A 231 -17.28 3.98 -15.63
C ALA A 231 -16.08 4.51 -16.42
N VAL A 232 -15.82 3.96 -17.62
CA VAL A 232 -14.73 4.41 -18.49
C VAL A 232 -15.02 5.75 -19.17
N ASP A 233 -16.30 6.13 -19.26
CA ASP A 233 -16.76 7.38 -19.87
C ASP A 233 -16.75 8.56 -18.89
N ASP A 234 -16.77 8.27 -17.59
CA ASP A 234 -16.72 9.27 -16.53
C ASP A 234 -15.30 9.79 -16.30
N THR A 235 -15.17 11.00 -15.75
CA THR A 235 -13.88 11.41 -15.20
C THR A 235 -13.64 10.71 -13.86
N PHE A 236 -12.38 10.44 -13.52
CA PHE A 236 -12.10 9.73 -12.28
C PHE A 236 -12.44 10.59 -11.05
N GLU A 237 -12.27 11.88 -11.15
CA GLU A 237 -12.67 12.87 -10.15
C GLU A 237 -14.18 12.83 -9.88
N ASP A 238 -15.00 12.75 -10.94
CA ASP A 238 -16.46 12.63 -10.80
C ASP A 238 -16.87 11.31 -10.14
N LEU A 239 -16.19 10.20 -10.45
CA LEU A 239 -16.44 8.91 -9.80
C LEU A 239 -16.10 8.93 -8.30
N VAL A 240 -14.99 9.57 -7.91
CA VAL A 240 -14.63 9.74 -6.50
C VAL A 240 -15.65 10.61 -5.78
N ALA A 241 -16.09 11.71 -6.41
CA ALA A 241 -17.13 12.58 -5.87
C ALA A 241 -18.46 11.84 -5.72
N LEU A 242 -18.87 11.06 -6.73
CA LEU A 242 -20.08 10.24 -6.70
C LEU A 242 -20.08 9.28 -5.51
N TYR A 243 -18.94 8.60 -5.27
CA TYR A 243 -18.79 7.69 -4.12
C TYR A 243 -18.86 8.44 -2.78
N GLN A 244 -18.20 9.57 -2.67
CA GLN A 244 -18.25 10.40 -1.46
C GLN A 244 -19.66 10.90 -1.14
N ASP A 245 -20.39 11.33 -2.17
CA ASP A 245 -21.78 11.79 -2.05
C ASP A 245 -22.72 10.64 -1.68
N ALA A 246 -22.54 9.46 -2.26
CA ALA A 246 -23.28 8.25 -1.90
C ALA A 246 -23.05 7.87 -0.43
N CYS A 247 -21.80 7.87 0.05
CA CYS A 247 -21.48 7.65 1.46
C CYS A 247 -22.14 8.68 2.38
N ALA A 248 -22.21 9.94 1.95
CA ALA A 248 -22.88 10.99 2.74
C ALA A 248 -24.40 10.76 2.80
N ARG A 249 -25.03 10.37 1.69
CA ARG A 249 -26.47 10.02 1.65
C ARG A 249 -26.75 8.80 2.54
N SER A 250 -25.91 7.76 2.51
CA SER A 250 -26.03 6.59 3.37
C SER A 250 -26.01 6.94 4.86
N ARG A 251 -25.07 7.81 5.27
CA ARG A 251 -25.02 8.29 6.66
C ARG A 251 -26.28 9.05 7.05
N SER A 252 -26.78 9.90 6.14
CA SER A 252 -28.02 10.66 6.37
C SER A 252 -29.25 9.75 6.46
N ALA A 253 -29.33 8.73 5.62
CA ALA A 253 -30.41 7.75 5.60
C ALA A 253 -30.44 6.87 6.87
N ALA A 254 -29.28 6.54 7.42
CA ALA A 254 -29.17 5.75 8.65
C ALA A 254 -29.36 6.57 9.91
N ALA A 255 -29.17 7.89 9.87
CA ALA A 255 -29.16 8.75 11.04
C ALA A 255 -30.49 8.74 11.79
N GLY A 256 -30.42 8.51 13.12
CA GLY A 256 -31.58 8.54 14.00
C GLY A 256 -32.47 7.29 13.95
N HIS A 257 -32.05 6.24 13.24
CA HIS A 257 -32.72 4.95 13.23
C HIS A 257 -32.01 3.96 14.14
N GLU A 258 -32.79 3.13 14.84
CA GLU A 258 -32.27 2.00 15.61
C GLU A 258 -31.78 0.90 14.67
N LEU A 259 -30.79 0.10 15.09
CA LEU A 259 -30.26 -0.99 14.26
C LEU A 259 -31.30 -2.05 13.85
N ASP A 260 -32.36 -2.20 14.65
CA ASP A 260 -33.47 -3.14 14.38
C ASP A 260 -34.57 -2.53 13.49
N ALA A 261 -34.42 -1.25 13.06
CA ALA A 261 -35.36 -0.65 12.12
C ALA A 261 -35.34 -1.41 10.79
N THR A 262 -36.54 -1.71 10.25
CA THR A 262 -36.69 -2.47 9.01
C THR A 262 -36.70 -1.57 7.80
N ALA A 263 -36.19 -2.08 6.69
CA ALA A 263 -36.17 -1.41 5.40
C ALA A 263 -37.57 -1.08 4.90
N VAL A 264 -37.71 0.08 4.27
CA VAL A 264 -39.00 0.60 3.77
C VAL A 264 -39.34 0.12 2.38
N ASN A 265 -38.31 0.03 1.48
CA ASN A 265 -38.45 -0.28 0.07
C ASN A 265 -37.61 -1.49 -0.33
N SER A 266 -38.05 -2.70 0.06
CA SER A 266 -37.34 -3.92 -0.30
C SER A 266 -38.29 -5.10 -0.43
N GLU A 267 -38.10 -5.91 -1.47
CA GLU A 267 -38.83 -7.17 -1.67
C GLU A 267 -38.51 -8.21 -0.57
N ARG A 268 -37.33 -8.12 0.04
CA ARG A 268 -36.89 -8.98 1.15
C ARG A 268 -36.65 -8.11 2.37
N GLU A 269 -37.38 -8.42 3.44
CA GLU A 269 -37.24 -7.71 4.69
C GLU A 269 -35.78 -7.82 5.24
N PHE A 270 -35.19 -6.68 5.60
CA PHE A 270 -33.93 -6.61 6.29
C PHE A 270 -33.90 -5.41 7.27
N THR A 271 -32.96 -5.42 8.19
CA THR A 271 -32.78 -4.37 9.18
C THR A 271 -31.60 -3.45 8.84
N LEU A 272 -31.54 -2.26 9.44
CA LEU A 272 -30.39 -1.36 9.32
C LEU A 272 -29.07 -2.07 9.71
N ARG A 273 -29.10 -2.92 10.74
CA ARG A 273 -27.95 -3.76 11.13
C ARG A 273 -27.47 -4.61 9.96
N PHE A 274 -28.37 -5.26 9.25
CA PHE A 274 -28.02 -6.07 8.09
C PHE A 274 -27.42 -5.21 6.98
N ALA A 275 -27.96 -4.03 6.70
CA ALA A 275 -27.38 -3.10 5.72
C ALA A 275 -25.93 -2.75 6.08
N TYR A 276 -25.64 -2.41 7.32
CA TYR A 276 -24.28 -2.15 7.79
C TYR A 276 -23.34 -3.35 7.60
N VAL A 277 -23.78 -4.55 8.00
CA VAL A 277 -22.97 -5.79 7.86
C VAL A 277 -22.67 -6.08 6.40
N HIS A 278 -23.69 -5.95 5.54
CA HIS A 278 -23.54 -6.18 4.11
C HIS A 278 -22.58 -5.16 3.47
N LEU A 279 -22.73 -3.87 3.78
CA LEU A 279 -21.84 -2.84 3.25
C LEU A 279 -20.40 -2.99 3.79
N LEU A 280 -20.21 -3.45 5.01
CA LEU A 280 -18.89 -3.80 5.53
C LEU A 280 -18.26 -4.93 4.72
N GLU A 281 -19.03 -5.99 4.39
CA GLU A 281 -18.57 -7.09 3.56
C GLU A 281 -18.18 -6.60 2.15
N GLU A 282 -19.06 -5.86 1.49
CA GLU A 282 -18.86 -5.35 0.13
C GLU A 282 -17.66 -4.39 0.06
N THR A 283 -17.63 -3.40 0.96
CA THR A 283 -16.57 -2.39 0.94
C THR A 283 -15.20 -3.00 1.27
N ALA A 284 -15.14 -3.92 2.26
CA ALA A 284 -13.89 -4.62 2.60
C ALA A 284 -13.40 -5.51 1.45
N ARG A 285 -14.32 -6.26 0.80
CA ARG A 285 -14.02 -7.12 -0.35
C ARG A 285 -13.44 -6.30 -1.49
N HIS A 286 -14.09 -5.19 -1.85
CA HIS A 286 -13.68 -4.36 -2.97
C HIS A 286 -12.44 -3.50 -2.63
N ALA A 287 -12.21 -3.13 -1.39
CA ALA A 287 -10.94 -2.55 -0.96
C ALA A 287 -9.77 -3.51 -1.23
N GLY A 288 -9.93 -4.82 -0.91
CA GLY A 288 -8.93 -5.84 -1.26
C GLY A 288 -8.75 -6.04 -2.78
N HIS A 289 -9.82 -5.92 -3.58
CA HIS A 289 -9.71 -5.95 -5.04
C HIS A 289 -8.93 -4.72 -5.56
N LEU A 290 -9.15 -3.54 -5.00
CA LEU A 290 -8.39 -2.34 -5.33
C LEU A 290 -6.89 -2.51 -5.04
N ASP A 291 -6.53 -3.15 -3.92
CA ASP A 291 -5.12 -3.46 -3.60
C ASP A 291 -4.47 -4.29 -4.71
N ILE A 292 -5.13 -5.39 -5.11
CA ILE A 292 -4.61 -6.28 -6.14
C ILE A 292 -4.50 -5.54 -7.49
N LEU A 293 -5.52 -4.78 -7.88
CA LEU A 293 -5.49 -4.02 -9.14
C LEU A 293 -4.39 -2.96 -9.15
N ARG A 294 -4.18 -2.24 -8.02
CA ARG A 294 -3.09 -1.28 -7.87
C ARG A 294 -1.73 -1.94 -8.00
N GLU A 295 -1.52 -3.07 -7.33
CA GLU A 295 -0.26 -3.81 -7.41
C GLU A 295 0.08 -4.20 -8.86
N PHE A 296 -0.91 -4.66 -9.63
CA PHE A 296 -0.72 -5.00 -11.05
C PHE A 296 -0.50 -3.78 -11.95
N LEU A 297 -1.15 -2.65 -11.69
CA LEU A 297 -1.18 -1.50 -12.59
C LEU A 297 -0.04 -0.50 -12.33
N ASP A 298 0.30 -0.27 -11.07
CA ASP A 298 1.29 0.74 -10.69
C ASP A 298 2.27 0.28 -9.60
N GLY A 299 2.16 -0.97 -9.15
CA GLY A 299 3.05 -1.55 -8.15
C GLY A 299 2.75 -1.13 -6.71
N THR A 300 1.69 -0.36 -6.47
CA THR A 300 1.29 0.02 -5.12
C THR A 300 0.72 -1.19 -4.39
N THR A 301 1.33 -1.55 -3.26
CA THR A 301 0.86 -2.66 -2.42
C THR A 301 -0.19 -2.18 -1.43
N GLY A 302 -1.17 -3.05 -1.15
CA GLY A 302 -2.22 -2.82 -0.15
C GLY A 302 -1.71 -2.72 1.29
N GLU A 303 -2.62 -2.42 2.21
CA GLU A 303 -2.38 -2.36 3.66
C GLU A 303 -2.12 -3.75 4.25
#